data_de321e7f984dfb30d9f668334aa863c1
#
_entry.id   de321e7f984dfb30d9f668334aa863c1
#
_cell.length_a   1.000
_cell.length_b   1.000
_cell.length_c   1.000
_cell.angle_alpha   90.00
_cell.angle_beta   90.00
_cell.angle_gamma   90.00
#
_symmetry.space_group_name_H-M   'P 1'
#
loop_
_entity.id
_entity.type
_entity.pdbx_description
1 polymer ?
#
loop_
_entity_poly.entity_id
_entity_poly.type
_entity_poly.pdbx_seq_one_letter_code
_entity_poly.pdbx_strand_id
1 'polypeptide(L)'
;MMPTRSLIAVGLIIAGSSALAANGIDVRRGEDSLVFGSCVPSLVVENKSSETIDYLQVDLVVALSDGRQQTVELMSAYREGVLYPIAPGGKAILKQHLDTSRALGVGCADVKARSVARTICEAAGKACGSSVSIQP
;
A
#
# COMPACT_ATOMS: atom_id res chain seq x y z
N MET A 1 -34.72 40.11 37.84
CA MET A 1 -33.37 39.73 37.43
C MET A 1 -33.36 38.33 36.87
N MET A 2 -33.07 38.17 35.62
CA MET A 2 -32.98 36.87 34.99
C MET A 2 -31.54 36.40 34.91
N PRO A 3 -31.23 35.22 35.36
CA PRO A 3 -29.90 34.70 35.18
C PRO A 3 -29.70 34.37 33.69
N THR A 4 -28.64 34.88 33.19
CA THR A 4 -28.21 34.56 31.81
C THR A 4 -27.82 33.10 31.75
N ARG A 5 -28.56 32.32 31.04
CA ARG A 5 -28.17 30.95 30.78
C ARG A 5 -27.17 30.93 29.66
N SER A 6 -25.96 30.68 30.01
CA SER A 6 -24.94 30.35 29.03
C SER A 6 -25.26 28.97 28.46
N LEU A 7 -25.70 28.93 27.26
CA LEU A 7 -25.77 27.71 26.48
C LEU A 7 -24.36 27.36 26.07
N ILE A 8 -23.82 26.36 26.70
CA ILE A 8 -22.57 25.76 26.26
C ILE A 8 -22.94 24.86 25.09
N ALA A 9 -22.63 25.32 23.92
CA ALA A 9 -22.69 24.46 22.74
C ALA A 9 -21.53 23.45 22.86
N VAL A 10 -21.87 22.22 23.16
CA VAL A 10 -20.89 21.14 23.10
C VAL A 10 -20.66 20.84 21.65
N GLY A 11 -19.50 21.27 21.16
CA GLY A 11 -19.06 20.91 19.82
C GLY A 11 -18.80 19.41 19.76
N LEU A 12 -19.57 18.73 18.94
CA LEU A 12 -19.34 17.31 18.68
C LEU A 12 -18.13 17.18 17.77
N ILE A 13 -17.04 16.67 18.30
CA ILE A 13 -15.86 16.35 17.50
C ILE A 13 -16.07 14.96 16.92
N ILE A 14 -16.34 14.90 15.63
CA ILE A 14 -16.47 13.64 14.92
C ILE A 14 -15.11 13.28 14.32
N ALA A 15 -14.46 12.30 14.92
CA ALA A 15 -13.24 11.73 14.38
C ALA A 15 -13.55 10.70 13.30
N GLY A 16 -14.34 11.09 12.28
CA GLY A 16 -14.85 10.16 11.28
C GLY A 16 -13.81 9.60 10.32
N SER A 17 -12.67 10.30 10.11
CA SER A 17 -11.65 9.88 9.14
C SER A 17 -10.90 8.62 9.58
N SER A 18 -10.65 8.42 10.88
CA SER A 18 -9.95 7.24 11.38
C SER A 18 -10.81 5.98 11.33
N ALA A 19 -12.12 6.10 11.50
CA ALA A 19 -13.04 4.96 11.40
C ALA A 19 -13.19 4.43 9.97
N LEU A 20 -13.14 5.31 8.95
CA LEU A 20 -13.20 4.91 7.54
C LEU A 20 -11.93 4.20 7.09
N ALA A 21 -10.75 4.64 7.55
CA ALA A 21 -9.47 4.00 7.26
C ALA A 21 -9.33 2.61 7.89
N ALA A 22 -10.08 2.33 8.99
CA ALA A 22 -10.02 1.06 9.69
C ALA A 22 -10.67 -0.12 8.95
N ASN A 23 -11.44 0.14 7.88
CA ASN A 23 -12.18 -0.89 7.12
C ASN A 23 -11.64 -1.11 5.71
N GLY A 24 -10.49 -0.58 5.42
CA GLY A 24 -9.87 -0.66 4.11
C GLY A 24 -8.63 -1.53 4.09
N ILE A 25 -7.95 -1.48 2.97
CA ILE A 25 -6.66 -2.13 2.78
C ILE A 25 -5.60 -1.04 2.89
N ASP A 26 -4.74 -1.17 3.89
CA ASP A 26 -3.64 -0.25 4.13
C ASP A 26 -2.37 -0.77 3.50
N VAL A 27 -1.73 0.05 2.66
CA VAL A 27 -0.46 -0.25 2.04
C VAL A 27 0.54 0.85 2.40
N ARG A 28 1.66 0.47 2.98
CA ARG A 28 2.71 1.40 3.42
C ARG A 28 4.06 0.98 2.89
N ARG A 29 4.96 1.94 2.81
CA ARG A 29 6.35 1.66 2.48
C ARG A 29 6.94 0.65 3.47
N GLY A 30 7.53 -0.42 2.91
CA GLY A 30 8.26 -1.43 3.66
C GLY A 30 9.75 -1.16 3.68
N GLU A 31 10.50 -2.11 4.17
CA GLU A 31 11.96 -2.07 4.14
C GLU A 31 12.46 -2.40 2.74
N ASP A 32 13.28 -1.52 2.20
CA ASP A 32 13.98 -1.79 0.95
C ASP A 32 15.13 -2.76 1.22
N SER A 33 15.39 -3.63 0.27
CA SER A 33 16.52 -4.56 0.32
C SER A 33 17.44 -4.37 -0.87
N LEU A 34 18.65 -4.89 -0.75
CA LEU A 34 19.63 -4.91 -1.84
C LEU A 34 19.78 -6.34 -2.34
N VAL A 35 19.63 -6.52 -3.64
CA VAL A 35 19.88 -7.78 -4.31
C VAL A 35 20.89 -7.52 -5.42
N PHE A 36 22.08 -8.09 -5.29
CA PHE A 36 23.19 -7.84 -6.20
C PHE A 36 23.46 -6.34 -6.45
N GLY A 37 23.40 -5.54 -5.37
CA GLY A 37 23.62 -4.09 -5.43
C GLY A 37 22.45 -3.27 -5.99
N SER A 38 21.36 -3.90 -6.40
CA SER A 38 20.14 -3.24 -6.88
C SER A 38 19.15 -3.09 -5.75
N CYS A 39 18.59 -1.89 -5.61
CA CYS A 39 17.51 -1.64 -4.66
C CYS A 39 16.24 -2.40 -5.06
N VAL A 40 15.68 -3.13 -4.12
CA VAL A 40 14.40 -3.82 -4.27
C VAL A 40 13.41 -3.18 -3.32
N PRO A 41 12.52 -2.33 -3.82
CA PRO A 41 11.47 -1.74 -3.01
C PRO A 41 10.48 -2.78 -2.49
N SER A 42 9.89 -2.50 -1.35
CA SER A 42 8.80 -3.31 -0.80
C SER A 42 7.71 -2.43 -0.20
N LEU A 43 6.51 -2.98 -0.14
CA LEU A 43 5.37 -2.39 0.54
C LEU A 43 4.81 -3.39 1.55
N VAL A 44 4.31 -2.88 2.66
CA VAL A 44 3.63 -3.68 3.68
C VAL A 44 2.14 -3.47 3.56
N VAL A 45 1.40 -4.55 3.46
CA VAL A 45 -0.05 -4.55 3.37
C VAL A 45 -0.65 -5.02 4.68
N GLU A 46 -1.65 -4.31 5.16
CA GLU A 46 -2.53 -4.76 6.23
C GLU A 46 -3.97 -4.75 5.72
N ASN A 47 -4.58 -5.91 5.69
CA ASN A 47 -5.97 -6.05 5.26
C ASN A 47 -6.92 -5.83 6.42
N LYS A 48 -7.43 -4.61 6.55
CA LYS A 48 -8.42 -4.24 7.57
C LYS A 48 -9.86 -4.38 7.06
N SER A 49 -10.03 -4.91 5.85
CA SER A 49 -11.35 -5.16 5.26
C SER A 49 -11.92 -6.51 5.70
N SER A 50 -13.15 -6.75 5.35
CA SER A 50 -13.81 -8.06 5.55
C SER A 50 -13.60 -9.02 4.38
N GLU A 51 -12.96 -8.57 3.30
CA GLU A 51 -12.68 -9.39 2.12
C GLU A 51 -11.38 -10.14 2.26
N THR A 52 -11.32 -11.35 1.72
CA THR A 52 -10.05 -12.02 1.45
C THR A 52 -9.49 -11.52 0.12
N ILE A 53 -8.29 -10.98 0.13
CA ILE A 53 -7.64 -10.46 -1.06
C ILE A 53 -6.87 -11.59 -1.72
N ASP A 54 -7.29 -11.97 -2.92
CA ASP A 54 -6.64 -13.05 -3.66
C ASP A 54 -5.37 -12.57 -4.37
N TYR A 55 -5.37 -11.33 -4.85
CA TYR A 55 -4.24 -10.73 -5.53
C TYR A 55 -4.18 -9.23 -5.28
N LEU A 56 -2.99 -8.73 -4.98
CA LEU A 56 -2.73 -7.31 -4.86
C LEU A 56 -1.41 -6.98 -5.55
N GLN A 57 -1.46 -6.00 -6.44
CA GLN A 57 -0.30 -5.46 -7.14
C GLN A 57 -0.34 -3.95 -7.09
N VAL A 58 0.79 -3.36 -6.80
CA VAL A 58 0.99 -1.91 -6.85
C VAL A 58 2.16 -1.63 -7.77
N ASP A 59 1.92 -0.88 -8.82
CA ASP A 59 2.95 -0.41 -9.72
C ASP A 59 3.43 0.96 -9.24
N LEU A 60 4.72 1.07 -8.95
CA LEU A 60 5.36 2.31 -8.55
C LEU A 60 6.18 2.89 -9.69
N VAL A 61 6.04 4.18 -9.91
CA VAL A 61 7.02 4.93 -10.69
C VAL A 61 8.10 5.43 -9.73
N VAL A 62 9.32 5.03 -9.99
CA VAL A 62 10.48 5.35 -9.19
C VAL A 62 11.36 6.33 -9.97
N ALA A 63 11.63 7.49 -9.37
CA ALA A 63 12.56 8.47 -9.91
C ALA A 63 13.95 8.24 -9.33
N LEU A 64 14.95 8.11 -10.18
CA LEU A 64 16.34 7.84 -9.79
C LEU A 64 17.18 9.11 -9.83
N SER A 65 18.31 9.10 -9.12
CA SER A 65 19.23 10.24 -9.02
C SER A 65 19.77 10.73 -10.36
N ASP A 66 19.88 9.83 -11.33
CA ASP A 66 20.37 10.15 -12.68
C ASP A 66 19.30 10.74 -13.62
N GLY A 67 18.10 10.99 -13.10
CA GLY A 67 16.97 11.53 -13.86
C GLY A 67 16.11 10.49 -14.55
N ARG A 68 16.48 9.21 -14.53
CA ARG A 68 15.64 8.14 -15.08
C ARG A 68 14.43 7.89 -14.21
N GLN A 69 13.35 7.48 -14.85
CA GLN A 69 12.18 6.94 -14.18
C GLN A 69 11.97 5.49 -14.62
N GLN A 70 11.57 4.65 -13.69
CA GLN A 70 11.27 3.26 -13.96
C GLN A 70 10.02 2.84 -13.20
N THR A 71 9.14 2.10 -13.86
CA THR A 71 8.00 1.47 -13.21
C THR A 71 8.41 0.12 -12.67
N VAL A 72 8.14 -0.11 -11.40
CA VAL A 72 8.34 -1.40 -10.75
C VAL A 72 7.01 -1.97 -10.30
N GLU A 73 6.80 -3.25 -10.56
CA GLU A 73 5.61 -3.96 -10.16
C GLU A 73 5.86 -4.69 -8.84
N LEU A 74 5.12 -4.31 -7.80
CA LEU A 74 5.18 -4.95 -6.48
C LEU A 74 3.91 -5.76 -6.30
N MET A 75 4.05 -7.04 -6.04
CA MET A 75 2.90 -7.95 -5.99
C MET A 75 2.96 -8.88 -4.79
N SER A 76 1.80 -9.37 -4.41
CA SER A 76 1.68 -10.42 -3.41
C SER A 76 2.45 -11.66 -3.85
N ALA A 77 3.08 -12.32 -2.87
CA ALA A 77 4.03 -13.38 -3.16
C ALA A 77 3.41 -14.53 -3.93
N TYR A 78 4.11 -14.94 -4.99
CA TYR A 78 3.91 -16.22 -5.66
C TYR A 78 4.88 -17.24 -5.10
N ARG A 79 4.41 -18.42 -4.82
CA ARG A 79 5.26 -19.54 -4.52
C ARG A 79 4.75 -20.75 -5.32
N GLU A 80 5.61 -21.30 -6.16
CA GLU A 80 5.28 -22.46 -6.99
C GLU A 80 4.00 -22.29 -7.84
N GLY A 81 3.75 -21.07 -8.32
CA GLY A 81 2.56 -20.74 -9.10
C GLY A 81 1.26 -20.59 -8.30
N VAL A 82 1.34 -20.63 -6.98
CA VAL A 82 0.20 -20.46 -6.09
C VAL A 82 0.17 -19.05 -5.52
N LEU A 83 -1.00 -18.41 -5.61
CA LEU A 83 -1.25 -17.14 -4.94
C LEU A 83 -1.47 -17.36 -3.44
N TYR A 84 -0.87 -16.52 -2.63
CA TYR A 84 -1.12 -16.49 -1.19
C TYR A 84 -2.13 -15.40 -0.88
N PRO A 85 -3.39 -15.74 -0.60
CA PRO A 85 -4.39 -14.74 -0.27
C PRO A 85 -4.09 -14.04 1.06
N ILE A 86 -4.53 -12.80 1.17
CA ILE A 86 -4.42 -12.00 2.38
C ILE A 86 -5.79 -12.00 3.06
N ALA A 87 -5.91 -12.76 4.13
CA ALA A 87 -7.15 -12.86 4.90
C ALA A 87 -7.49 -11.54 5.61
N PRO A 88 -8.77 -11.32 5.98
CA PRO A 88 -9.12 -10.21 6.86
C PRO A 88 -8.27 -10.20 8.13
N GLY A 89 -7.70 -9.04 8.47
CA GLY A 89 -6.74 -8.90 9.56
C GLY A 89 -5.32 -9.37 9.24
N GLY A 90 -5.11 -9.96 8.07
CA GLY A 90 -3.81 -10.46 7.64
C GLY A 90 -2.87 -9.36 7.17
N LYS A 91 -1.58 -9.67 7.18
CA LYS A 91 -0.50 -8.82 6.69
C LYS A 91 0.30 -9.55 5.62
N ALA A 92 0.83 -8.79 4.67
CA ALA A 92 1.68 -9.30 3.63
C ALA A 92 2.73 -8.27 3.21
N ILE A 93 3.75 -8.73 2.52
CA ILE A 93 4.76 -7.87 1.92
C ILE A 93 4.65 -8.01 0.41
N LEU A 94 4.50 -6.88 -0.27
CA LEU A 94 4.59 -6.81 -1.72
C LEU A 94 6.03 -6.53 -2.12
N LYS A 95 6.58 -7.35 -2.99
CA LYS A 95 7.94 -7.21 -3.49
C LYS A 95 7.97 -7.24 -5.00
N GLN A 96 9.00 -6.64 -5.55
CA GLN A 96 9.34 -6.81 -6.95
C GLN A 96 9.86 -8.23 -7.19
N HIS A 97 9.31 -8.90 -8.19
CA HIS A 97 9.82 -10.18 -8.66
C HIS A 97 10.81 -9.93 -9.80
N LEU A 98 12.09 -10.17 -9.55
CA LEU A 98 13.16 -9.86 -10.49
C LEU A 98 13.21 -10.75 -11.73
N ASP A 99 12.52 -11.87 -11.69
CA ASP A 99 12.34 -12.77 -12.85
C ASP A 99 11.26 -12.26 -13.83
N THR A 100 10.34 -11.40 -13.37
CA THR A 100 9.26 -10.84 -14.18
C THR A 100 9.35 -9.33 -14.37
N SER A 101 10.26 -8.67 -13.66
CA SER A 101 10.38 -7.22 -13.61
C SER A 101 11.85 -6.81 -13.64
N ARG A 102 12.14 -5.74 -14.36
CA ARG A 102 13.50 -5.24 -14.52
C ARG A 102 14.03 -4.65 -13.22
N ALA A 103 15.23 -5.07 -12.80
CA ALA A 103 15.91 -4.51 -11.64
C ALA A 103 16.21 -3.02 -11.83
N LEU A 104 16.19 -2.24 -10.73
CA LEU A 104 16.53 -0.81 -10.77
C LEU A 104 17.98 -0.57 -11.15
N GLY A 105 18.87 -1.49 -10.78
CA GLY A 105 20.30 -1.41 -11.10
C GLY A 105 21.06 -0.34 -10.32
N VAL A 106 20.46 0.25 -9.29
CA VAL A 106 21.07 1.26 -8.42
C VAL A 106 20.79 0.95 -6.96
N GLY A 107 21.61 1.51 -6.07
CA GLY A 107 21.39 1.41 -4.63
C GLY A 107 20.15 2.19 -4.16
N CYS A 108 19.66 1.87 -2.98
CA CYS A 108 18.44 2.51 -2.45
C CYS A 108 18.61 4.00 -2.18
N ALA A 109 19.84 4.47 -1.93
CA ALA A 109 20.13 5.89 -1.79
C ALA A 109 19.89 6.70 -3.07
N ASP A 110 19.89 6.04 -4.22
CA ASP A 110 19.65 6.66 -5.53
C ASP A 110 18.17 6.69 -5.93
N VAL A 111 17.29 6.16 -5.09
CA VAL A 111 15.84 6.29 -5.26
C VAL A 111 15.40 7.59 -4.62
N LYS A 112 14.97 8.57 -5.43
CA LYS A 112 14.67 9.93 -4.97
C LYS A 112 13.20 10.17 -4.72
N ALA A 113 12.32 9.55 -5.48
CA ALA A 113 10.89 9.72 -5.34
C ALA A 113 10.14 8.46 -5.78
N ARG A 114 8.96 8.28 -5.24
CA ARG A 114 8.07 7.16 -5.56
C ARG A 114 6.65 7.69 -5.70
N SER A 115 5.94 7.21 -6.69
CA SER A 115 4.51 7.49 -6.85
C SER A 115 3.78 6.25 -7.35
N VAL A 116 2.50 6.17 -7.06
CA VAL A 116 1.67 5.04 -7.49
C VAL A 116 1.19 5.29 -8.91
N ALA A 117 1.49 4.37 -9.81
CA ALA A 117 1.01 4.42 -11.20
C ALA A 117 -0.28 3.63 -11.37
N ARG A 118 -0.39 2.46 -10.73
CA ARG A 118 -1.54 1.57 -10.88
C ARG A 118 -1.67 0.65 -9.69
N THR A 119 -2.90 0.31 -9.35
CA THR A 119 -3.22 -0.68 -8.32
C THR A 119 -4.18 -1.72 -8.90
N ILE A 120 -3.87 -2.99 -8.70
CA ILE A 120 -4.74 -4.11 -9.03
C ILE A 120 -5.07 -4.82 -7.72
N CYS A 121 -6.34 -4.93 -7.39
CA CYS A 121 -6.81 -5.67 -6.22
C CYS A 121 -7.94 -6.57 -6.65
N GLU A 122 -7.82 -7.86 -6.37
CA GLU A 122 -8.81 -8.87 -6.73
C GLU A 122 -9.23 -9.67 -5.50
N ALA A 123 -10.53 -9.87 -5.38
CA ALA A 123 -11.16 -10.68 -4.34
C ALA A 123 -12.33 -11.46 -4.94
N ALA A 124 -12.37 -12.75 -4.74
CA ALA A 124 -13.45 -13.62 -5.25
C ALA A 124 -13.69 -13.47 -6.76
N GLY A 125 -12.61 -13.36 -7.56
CA GLY A 125 -12.67 -13.23 -9.01
C GLY A 125 -13.13 -11.87 -9.54
N LYS A 126 -13.21 -10.86 -8.67
CA LYS A 126 -13.63 -9.49 -9.00
C LYS A 126 -12.63 -8.48 -8.45
N ALA A 127 -12.73 -7.24 -8.92
CA ALA A 127 -12.06 -6.14 -8.25
C ALA A 127 -12.50 -6.03 -6.79
N CYS A 128 -11.57 -5.69 -5.89
CA CYS A 128 -11.89 -5.51 -4.48
C CYS A 128 -12.98 -4.45 -4.28
N GLY A 129 -13.95 -4.74 -3.41
CA GLY A 129 -14.96 -3.78 -2.99
C GLY A 129 -14.44 -2.78 -1.97
N SER A 130 -13.36 -3.13 -1.28
CA SER A 130 -12.74 -2.29 -0.26
C SER A 130 -11.79 -1.27 -0.87
N SER A 131 -11.70 -0.10 -0.23
CA SER A 131 -10.75 0.93 -0.66
C SER A 131 -9.31 0.54 -0.31
N VAL A 132 -8.37 0.90 -1.18
CA VAL A 132 -6.94 0.70 -0.97
C VAL A 132 -6.31 2.06 -0.75
N SER A 133 -5.65 2.23 0.40
CA SER A 133 -4.91 3.44 0.75
C SER A 133 -3.42 3.13 0.69
N ILE A 134 -2.67 3.88 -0.12
CA ILE A 134 -1.26 3.59 -0.38
C ILE A 134 -0.41 4.80 -0.01
N GLN A 135 0.61 4.54 0.83
CA GLN A 135 1.70 5.46 1.14
C GLN A 135 3.01 4.83 0.67
N PRO A 136 3.47 5.15 -0.54
CA PRO A 136 4.60 4.48 -1.18
C PRO A 136 5.96 4.79 -0.58
#